data_469adc7a6ad7a1dcc517dc6bca0228f3
#
_entry.id   469adc7a6ad7a1dcc517dc6bca0228f3
#
_cell.length_a   1.000
_cell.length_b   1.000
_cell.length_c   1.000
_cell.angle_alpha   90.00
_cell.angle_beta   90.00
_cell.angle_gamma   90.00
#
_symmetry.space_group_name_H-M   'P 1'
#
loop_
_entity.id
_entity.type
_entity.pdbx_description
1 polymer ?
#
loop_
_entity_poly.entity_id
_entity_poly.type
_entity_poly.pdbx_seq_one_letter_code
_entity_poly.pdbx_strand_id
1 'polypeptide(L)'
;MIKKLLGIAPTLNSDGSFDPSPLALKLATSSKTDYKEIAFQSTYQGSQSRIMMICTEEKNLTMANGKEFSTGNHPVEMLVPMLHLQNAGFHIDIFTPSGKSAKSFFMSSSPRT
;
A
#
# COMPACT_ATOMS: atom_id res chain seq x y z
N MET A 1 2.14 -26.24 -14.12
CA MET A 1 0.68 -26.35 -13.95
C MET A 1 0.28 -26.55 -12.48
N ILE A 2 0.82 -27.52 -11.77
CA ILE A 2 0.51 -27.82 -10.35
C ILE A 2 0.70 -26.62 -9.42
N LYS A 3 1.81 -25.85 -9.51
CA LYS A 3 2.06 -24.67 -8.65
C LYS A 3 0.98 -23.60 -8.78
N LYS A 4 0.41 -23.40 -9.98
CA LYS A 4 -0.67 -22.45 -10.21
C LYS A 4 -1.97 -22.93 -9.56
N LEU A 5 -2.25 -24.22 -9.64
CA LEU A 5 -3.42 -24.84 -9.02
C LEU A 5 -3.39 -24.74 -7.49
N LEU A 6 -2.20 -24.91 -6.90
CA LEU A 6 -1.99 -24.81 -5.45
C LEU A 6 -1.90 -23.36 -4.93
N GLY A 7 -2.01 -22.35 -5.81
CA GLY A 7 -1.91 -20.94 -5.43
C GLY A 7 -0.53 -20.50 -4.94
N ILE A 8 0.52 -21.28 -5.22
CA ILE A 8 1.91 -20.97 -4.82
C ILE A 8 2.72 -20.30 -5.93
N ALA A 9 2.16 -20.17 -7.13
CA ALA A 9 2.80 -19.41 -8.20
C ALA A 9 2.42 -17.93 -8.13
N PRO A 10 3.36 -16.99 -8.43
CA PRO A 10 3.03 -15.59 -8.61
C PRO A 10 1.94 -15.40 -9.67
N THR A 11 1.15 -14.35 -9.54
CA THR A 11 0.09 -14.00 -10.48
C THR A 11 0.62 -12.99 -11.48
N LEU A 12 0.52 -13.29 -12.77
CA LEU A 12 0.89 -12.36 -13.84
C LEU A 12 -0.22 -11.34 -14.06
N ASN A 13 0.12 -10.06 -14.00
CA ASN A 13 -0.76 -8.93 -14.25
C ASN A 13 -0.81 -8.57 -15.74
N SER A 14 -1.81 -7.79 -16.14
CA SER A 14 -1.99 -7.34 -17.53
C SER A 14 -0.86 -6.43 -18.03
N ASP A 15 -0.14 -5.77 -17.14
CA ASP A 15 1.01 -4.92 -17.45
C ASP A 15 2.35 -5.68 -17.49
N GLY A 16 2.31 -7.01 -17.36
CA GLY A 16 3.49 -7.87 -17.36
C GLY A 16 4.21 -7.98 -16.02
N SER A 17 3.77 -7.26 -15.00
CA SER A 17 4.28 -7.42 -13.64
C SER A 17 3.72 -8.65 -12.95
N PHE A 18 4.33 -9.02 -11.83
CA PHE A 18 3.91 -10.17 -11.03
C PHE A 18 3.49 -9.73 -9.64
N ASP A 19 2.32 -10.15 -9.21
CA ASP A 19 1.90 -10.10 -7.81
C ASP A 19 2.42 -11.32 -7.03
N PRO A 20 2.53 -11.22 -5.70
CA PRO A 20 2.76 -12.37 -4.84
C PRO A 20 1.76 -13.49 -5.11
N SER A 21 2.14 -14.73 -4.80
CA SER A 21 1.22 -15.85 -4.95
C SER A 21 -0.02 -15.68 -4.06
N PRO A 22 -1.18 -16.22 -4.46
CA PRO A 22 -2.40 -16.17 -3.64
C PRO A 22 -2.20 -16.73 -2.23
N LEU A 23 -1.39 -17.79 -2.10
CA LEU A 23 -1.06 -18.36 -0.80
C LEU A 23 -0.23 -17.40 0.06
N ALA A 24 0.78 -16.75 -0.51
CA ALA A 24 1.60 -15.77 0.20
C ALA A 24 0.74 -14.59 0.69
N LEU A 25 -0.14 -14.07 -0.17
CA LEU A 25 -1.06 -13.01 0.22
C LEU A 25 -1.99 -13.44 1.35
N LYS A 26 -2.56 -14.63 1.26
CA LYS A 26 -3.46 -15.16 2.31
C LYS A 26 -2.76 -15.32 3.66
N LEU A 27 -1.48 -15.68 3.66
CA LEU A 27 -0.70 -15.87 4.89
C LEU A 27 -0.16 -14.57 5.48
N ALA A 28 0.17 -13.60 4.62
CA ALA A 28 0.86 -12.37 5.03
C ALA A 28 -0.05 -11.15 5.15
N THR A 29 -1.27 -11.20 4.60
CA THR A 29 -2.16 -10.04 4.55
C THR A 29 -3.58 -10.40 4.96
N SER A 30 -4.37 -9.38 5.30
CA SER A 30 -5.81 -9.49 5.49
C SER A 30 -6.55 -8.65 4.44
N SER A 31 -7.72 -9.11 4.01
CA SER A 31 -8.59 -8.36 3.10
C SER A 31 -9.33 -7.21 3.78
N LYS A 32 -9.27 -7.16 5.11
CA LYS A 32 -9.91 -6.13 5.92
C LYS A 32 -8.93 -5.64 6.97
N THR A 33 -8.99 -4.35 7.27
CA THR A 33 -8.29 -3.79 8.43
C THR A 33 -9.13 -3.94 9.69
N ASP A 34 -8.48 -4.13 10.82
CA ASP A 34 -9.07 -4.03 12.15
C ASP A 34 -8.95 -2.62 12.74
N TYR A 35 -8.55 -1.65 11.91
CA TYR A 35 -8.43 -0.25 12.32
C TYR A 35 -9.73 0.23 12.97
N LYS A 36 -9.57 0.82 14.14
CA LYS A 36 -10.63 1.53 14.86
C LYS A 36 -10.22 2.97 15.05
N GLU A 37 -11.12 3.87 14.73
CA GLU A 37 -10.89 5.28 14.97
C GLU A 37 -10.67 5.53 16.47
N ILE A 38 -9.60 6.25 16.80
CA ILE A 38 -9.27 6.65 18.16
C ILE A 38 -9.63 8.12 18.31
N ALA A 39 -10.49 8.41 19.29
CA ALA A 39 -10.75 9.78 19.73
C ALA A 39 -9.66 10.20 20.72
N PHE A 40 -8.88 11.20 20.39
CA PHE A 40 -7.90 11.79 21.28
C PHE A 40 -8.58 12.77 22.23
N GLN A 41 -8.21 12.76 23.51
CA GLN A 41 -8.74 13.70 24.52
C GLN A 41 -8.33 15.16 24.20
N SER A 42 -7.14 15.32 23.62
CA SER A 42 -6.68 16.59 23.09
C SER A 42 -5.99 16.39 21.74
N THR A 43 -6.23 17.31 20.83
CA THR A 43 -5.63 17.28 19.50
C THR A 43 -4.69 18.46 19.31
N TYR A 44 -3.71 18.29 18.44
CA TYR A 44 -2.81 19.38 18.08
C TYR A 44 -3.60 20.50 17.39
N GLN A 45 -3.50 21.72 17.93
CA GLN A 45 -4.19 22.90 17.42
C GLN A 45 -3.23 23.90 16.73
N GLY A 46 -1.94 23.58 16.68
CA GLY A 46 -0.95 24.43 16.05
C GLY A 46 -0.95 24.33 14.53
N SER A 47 -0.50 25.38 13.86
CA SER A 47 -0.35 25.39 12.40
C SER A 47 1.09 25.17 11.93
N GLN A 48 2.04 25.15 12.84
CA GLN A 48 3.48 25.14 12.50
C GLN A 48 4.04 23.74 12.29
N SER A 49 3.54 22.73 12.99
CA SER A 49 4.03 21.37 12.86
C SER A 49 3.20 20.59 11.82
N ARG A 50 3.87 20.21 10.73
CA ARG A 50 3.32 19.40 9.65
C ARG A 50 4.09 18.09 9.60
N ILE A 51 3.40 17.02 9.24
CA ILE A 51 4.01 15.71 9.08
C ILE A 51 4.34 15.52 7.61
N MET A 52 5.59 15.22 7.31
CA MET A 52 6.01 14.84 5.96
C MET A 52 5.92 13.32 5.82
N MET A 53 5.13 12.85 4.87
CA MET A 53 5.05 11.45 4.49
C MET A 53 5.74 11.26 3.14
N ILE A 54 6.81 10.48 3.12
CA ILE A 54 7.54 10.16 1.89
C ILE A 54 7.01 8.86 1.33
N CYS A 55 6.55 8.89 0.08
CA CYS A 55 5.97 7.75 -0.62
C CYS A 55 6.75 7.46 -1.90
N THR A 56 6.73 6.20 -2.35
CA THR A 56 7.24 5.85 -3.67
C THR A 56 6.26 6.25 -4.77
N GLU A 57 6.77 6.67 -5.90
CA GLU A 57 6.02 6.85 -7.14
C GLU A 57 6.14 5.65 -8.09
N GLU A 58 6.94 4.65 -7.69
CA GLU A 58 7.11 3.42 -8.44
C GLU A 58 6.05 2.39 -8.07
N LYS A 59 5.45 1.79 -9.12
CA LYS A 59 4.47 0.72 -8.97
C LYS A 59 5.14 -0.66 -8.91
N ASN A 60 6.19 -0.84 -9.68
CA ASN A 60 6.87 -2.11 -9.86
C ASN A 60 8.34 -2.01 -9.45
N LEU A 61 8.90 -3.14 -9.05
CA LEU A 61 10.31 -3.32 -8.75
C LEU A 61 10.91 -4.33 -9.73
N THR A 62 11.94 -3.94 -10.47
CA THR A 62 12.69 -4.85 -11.33
C THR A 62 13.54 -5.79 -10.47
N MET A 63 13.29 -7.06 -10.58
CA MET A 63 14.03 -8.11 -9.86
C MET A 63 15.31 -8.49 -10.59
N ALA A 64 16.24 -9.18 -9.91
CA ALA A 64 17.51 -9.62 -10.48
C ALA A 64 17.37 -10.50 -11.74
N ASN A 65 16.24 -11.17 -11.92
CA ASN A 65 15.93 -11.97 -13.11
C ASN A 65 15.28 -11.16 -14.25
N GLY A 66 15.23 -9.82 -14.14
CA GLY A 66 14.66 -8.91 -15.13
C GLY A 66 13.14 -8.87 -15.18
N LYS A 67 12.44 -9.54 -14.24
CA LYS A 67 10.98 -9.49 -14.15
C LYS A 67 10.54 -8.38 -13.22
N GLU A 68 9.40 -7.78 -13.53
CA GLU A 68 8.78 -6.75 -12.70
C GLU A 68 7.91 -7.39 -11.61
N PHE A 69 8.14 -6.97 -10.37
CA PHE A 69 7.32 -7.36 -9.22
C PHE A 69 6.44 -6.18 -8.82
N SER A 70 5.14 -6.41 -8.74
CA SER A 70 4.19 -5.39 -8.30
C SER A 70 4.45 -5.03 -6.84
N THR A 71 4.69 -3.76 -6.60
CA THR A 71 5.01 -3.19 -5.30
C THR A 71 4.33 -1.81 -5.18
N GLY A 72 4.95 -0.86 -4.53
CA GLY A 72 4.39 0.46 -4.28
C GLY A 72 4.20 0.67 -2.79
N ASN A 73 3.46 1.70 -2.43
CA ASN A 73 3.12 1.95 -1.04
C ASN A 73 2.05 0.96 -0.59
N HIS A 74 2.27 0.28 0.53
CA HIS A 74 1.26 -0.60 1.10
C HIS A 74 0.11 0.25 1.68
N PRO A 75 -1.15 0.05 1.25
CA PRO A 75 -2.26 0.93 1.64
C PRO A 75 -2.44 1.03 3.16
N VAL A 76 -2.37 -0.07 3.88
CA VAL A 76 -2.55 -0.07 5.35
C VAL A 76 -1.39 0.63 6.04
N GLU A 77 -0.14 0.35 5.64
CA GLU A 77 1.05 0.98 6.22
C GLU A 77 1.12 2.49 5.94
N MET A 78 0.50 2.95 4.87
CA MET A 78 0.41 4.37 4.53
C MET A 78 -0.82 5.04 5.18
N LEU A 79 -2.01 4.49 4.98
CA LEU A 79 -3.26 5.15 5.33
C LEU A 79 -3.60 5.08 6.82
N VAL A 80 -3.28 3.98 7.52
CA VAL A 80 -3.59 3.87 8.95
C VAL A 80 -2.80 4.87 9.79
N PRO A 81 -1.48 5.02 9.64
CA PRO A 81 -0.75 6.11 10.31
C PRO A 81 -1.27 7.49 9.95
N MET A 82 -1.63 7.73 8.68
CA MET A 82 -2.22 9.01 8.26
C MET A 82 -3.51 9.32 9.03
N LEU A 83 -4.42 8.35 9.13
CA LEU A 83 -5.69 8.52 9.84
C LEU A 83 -5.47 8.83 11.32
N HIS A 84 -4.55 8.12 11.98
CA HIS A 84 -4.21 8.40 13.37
C HIS A 84 -3.64 9.81 13.56
N LEU A 85 -2.71 10.22 12.70
CA LEU A 85 -2.09 11.55 12.78
C LEU A 85 -3.09 12.67 12.47
N GLN A 86 -3.97 12.48 11.49
CA GLN A 86 -5.05 13.43 11.20
C GLN A 86 -6.03 13.55 12.36
N ASN A 87 -6.43 12.43 12.97
CA ASN A 87 -7.29 12.44 14.15
C ASN A 87 -6.62 13.10 15.36
N ALA A 88 -5.28 13.04 15.43
CA ALA A 88 -4.51 13.76 16.43
C ALA A 88 -4.35 15.26 16.12
N GLY A 89 -4.89 15.74 15.00
CA GLY A 89 -4.90 17.16 14.61
C GLY A 89 -3.70 17.62 13.77
N PHE A 90 -2.88 16.70 13.27
CA PHE A 90 -1.75 17.06 12.42
C PHE A 90 -2.16 17.17 10.94
N HIS A 91 -1.56 18.12 10.25
CA HIS A 91 -1.61 18.20 8.79
C HIS A 91 -0.50 17.33 8.19
N ILE A 92 -0.84 16.56 7.15
CA ILE A 92 0.09 15.64 6.50
C ILE A 92 0.30 16.08 5.06
N ASP A 93 1.57 16.23 4.69
CA ASP A 93 2.00 16.47 3.32
C ASP A 93 2.63 15.21 2.75
N ILE A 94 2.17 14.78 1.58
CA ILE A 94 2.69 13.61 0.89
C ILE A 94 3.71 14.07 -0.15
N PHE A 95 4.90 13.49 -0.09
CA PHE A 95 5.99 13.74 -1.00
C PHE A 95 6.41 12.48 -1.75
N THR A 96 6.78 12.65 -3.00
CA THR A 96 7.40 11.63 -3.83
C THR A 96 8.67 12.19 -4.46
N PRO A 97 9.62 11.36 -4.89
CA PRO A 97 10.93 11.82 -5.38
C PRO A 97 10.88 12.85 -6.51
N SER A 98 9.91 12.77 -7.41
CA SER A 98 9.77 13.69 -8.54
C SER A 98 8.50 14.54 -8.52
N GLY A 99 7.68 14.44 -7.45
CA GLY A 99 6.40 15.13 -7.34
C GLY A 99 5.25 14.47 -8.11
N LYS A 100 5.46 13.29 -8.69
CA LYS A 100 4.39 12.50 -9.29
C LYS A 100 3.52 11.87 -8.21
N SER A 101 2.33 11.42 -8.61
CA SER A 101 1.40 10.75 -7.67
C SER A 101 2.02 9.51 -7.04
N ALA A 102 1.85 9.36 -5.74
CA ALA A 102 2.22 8.14 -5.02
C ALA A 102 1.48 6.93 -5.63
N LYS A 103 2.20 5.82 -5.83
CA LYS A 103 1.61 4.58 -6.33
C LYS A 103 1.38 3.62 -5.19
N SER A 104 0.18 3.09 -5.09
CA SER A 104 -0.16 2.07 -4.10
C SER A 104 -0.10 0.69 -4.73
N PHE A 105 0.24 -0.29 -3.91
CA PHE A 105 0.02 -1.69 -4.22
C PHE A 105 -1.48 -1.95 -4.23
N PHE A 106 -2.10 -1.97 -5.39
CA PHE A 106 -3.46 -2.43 -5.57
C PHE A 106 -3.40 -3.85 -6.12
N MET A 107 -3.87 -4.79 -5.33
CA MET A 107 -4.36 -6.01 -5.92
C MET A 107 -5.46 -5.60 -6.90
N SER A 108 -5.31 -5.94 -8.16
CA SER A 108 -6.37 -5.73 -9.16
C SER A 108 -7.57 -6.62 -8.80
N SER A 109 -8.39 -6.15 -7.86
CA SER A 109 -9.73 -6.67 -7.71
C SER A 109 -10.51 -6.14 -8.89
N SER A 110 -10.65 -6.95 -9.94
CA SER A 110 -11.73 -6.76 -10.88
C SER A 110 -13.01 -6.54 -10.09
N PRO A 111 -13.79 -5.50 -10.38
CA PRO A 111 -15.11 -5.40 -9.79
C PRO A 111 -15.87 -6.66 -10.16
N ARG A 112 -16.23 -7.45 -9.19
CA ARG A 112 -17.21 -8.52 -9.41
C ARG A 112 -18.54 -7.81 -9.61
N THR A 113 -18.94 -7.76 -10.86
CA THR A 113 -20.35 -7.52 -11.25
C THR A 113 -21.21 -8.63 -10.66
#